data_2a05e43a480c3da608010dce87aa3e5c
#
_entry.id   2a05e43a480c3da608010dce87aa3e5c
#
_cell.length_a   1.000
_cell.length_b   1.000
_cell.length_c   1.000
_cell.angle_alpha   90.00
_cell.angle_beta   90.00
_cell.angle_gamma   90.00
#
_symmetry.space_group_name_H-M   'P 1'
#
loop_
_entity.id
_entity.type
_entity.pdbx_description
1 polymer ?
#
loop_
_entity_poly.entity_id
_entity_poly.type
_entity_poly.pdbx_seq_one_letter_code
_entity_poly.pdbx_strand_id
1 'polypeptide(L)'
;SQGNVSLTDVELTPAAREGTAARAESDKLNVYYDADSGEIVAEIADSGIKNGTYSFACTGILESGTEISGGTVRVTVSNTLPRARLSAAMVRLNRQLAGEESIAVKVTLTGGDGYAIEGFEELPDCLDYADGILTATIPNVDFTGGSYVLNAIVSRNGETATLPAGVILRVQVYDRAPSFRLTAKGKLDVLNPVSEIIYTPRLTNAQGTVTDIRLKGADAELFAAEVVDGVVHLTMAKGCTYSTRTTYKVIPVLTFCGQEVTGSTLSIRVTQSTVKLAKLSNRTVYQSQ
;
A
#
# COMPACT_ATOMS: atom_id res chain seq x y z
N SER A 1 -35.55 -39.01 15.04
CA SER A 1 -34.11 -39.21 14.96
C SER A 1 -33.72 -39.22 13.49
N GLN A 2 -33.11 -38.13 13.04
CA GLN A 2 -32.42 -38.12 11.76
C GLN A 2 -31.16 -38.96 11.95
N GLY A 3 -31.13 -40.16 11.40
CA GLY A 3 -29.91 -40.95 11.36
C GLY A 3 -28.88 -40.27 10.49
N ASN A 4 -27.66 -40.15 10.97
CA ASN A 4 -26.52 -39.78 10.15
C ASN A 4 -26.34 -40.87 9.10
N VAL A 5 -26.56 -40.55 7.83
CA VAL A 5 -26.32 -41.44 6.71
C VAL A 5 -24.96 -41.06 6.13
N SER A 6 -24.01 -41.98 6.19
CA SER A 6 -22.66 -41.77 5.64
C SER A 6 -22.68 -42.03 4.14
N LEU A 7 -22.05 -41.08 3.38
CA LEU A 7 -21.73 -41.26 1.97
C LEU A 7 -20.44 -42.08 1.88
N THR A 8 -20.41 -43.07 0.99
CA THR A 8 -19.20 -43.84 0.70
C THR A 8 -18.46 -43.33 -0.54
N ASP A 9 -19.20 -42.70 -1.45
CA ASP A 9 -18.64 -42.13 -2.68
C ASP A 9 -19.53 -41.03 -3.26
N VAL A 10 -18.97 -40.20 -4.12
CA VAL A 10 -19.68 -39.18 -4.89
C VAL A 10 -19.26 -39.27 -6.35
N GLU A 11 -20.18 -39.65 -7.20
CA GLU A 11 -19.99 -39.69 -8.64
C GLU A 11 -20.36 -38.35 -9.27
N LEU A 12 -19.48 -37.84 -10.12
CA LEU A 12 -19.62 -36.57 -10.84
C LEU A 12 -19.64 -36.84 -12.35
N THR A 13 -20.81 -36.69 -12.96
CA THR A 13 -20.97 -36.90 -14.39
C THR A 13 -21.27 -35.59 -15.11
N PRO A 14 -20.65 -35.33 -16.31
CA PRO A 14 -20.97 -34.15 -17.07
C PRO A 14 -22.47 -34.04 -17.33
N ALA A 15 -23.09 -32.93 -16.88
CA ALA A 15 -24.50 -32.71 -17.11
C ALA A 15 -24.73 -32.45 -18.59
N ALA A 16 -25.50 -33.34 -19.24
CA ALA A 16 -25.80 -33.25 -20.65
C ALA A 16 -26.60 -32.00 -20.97
N ARG A 17 -25.93 -30.97 -21.52
CA ARG A 17 -26.60 -30.00 -22.40
C ARG A 17 -26.67 -30.64 -23.79
N GLU A 18 -27.81 -30.59 -24.42
CA GLU A 18 -27.99 -31.06 -25.79
C GLU A 18 -26.97 -30.43 -26.73
N GLY A 19 -26.00 -31.22 -27.20
CA GLY A 19 -24.98 -30.84 -28.15
C GLY A 19 -23.69 -31.61 -27.93
N THR A 20 -23.29 -32.43 -28.89
CA THR A 20 -22.06 -33.25 -28.86
C THR A 20 -20.77 -32.45 -28.60
N ALA A 21 -20.74 -31.17 -28.93
CA ALA A 21 -19.59 -30.31 -28.72
C ALA A 21 -19.36 -29.93 -27.23
N ALA A 22 -20.41 -29.75 -26.45
CA ALA A 22 -20.28 -29.39 -25.03
C ALA A 22 -19.80 -30.56 -24.15
N ARG A 23 -20.12 -31.79 -24.52
CA ARG A 23 -19.65 -32.99 -23.83
C ARG A 23 -18.16 -33.22 -24.09
N ALA A 24 -17.69 -33.04 -25.30
CA ALA A 24 -16.27 -33.19 -25.64
C ALA A 24 -15.38 -32.15 -24.97
N GLU A 25 -15.92 -31.00 -24.58
CA GLU A 25 -15.15 -29.99 -23.82
C GLU A 25 -15.14 -30.30 -22.31
N SER A 26 -16.24 -30.86 -21.74
CA SER A 26 -16.25 -31.27 -20.34
C SER A 26 -15.34 -32.46 -20.04
N ASP A 27 -15.06 -33.30 -21.05
CA ASP A 27 -14.13 -34.44 -20.93
C ASP A 27 -12.67 -33.97 -20.75
N LYS A 28 -12.40 -32.68 -20.98
CA LYS A 28 -11.09 -32.05 -20.73
C LYS A 28 -10.90 -31.59 -19.28
N LEU A 29 -11.94 -31.73 -18.44
CA LEU A 29 -11.89 -31.52 -17.00
C LEU A 29 -11.95 -32.85 -16.28
N ASN A 30 -11.06 -33.04 -15.34
CA ASN A 30 -11.15 -34.11 -14.35
C ASN A 30 -11.80 -33.53 -13.09
N VAL A 31 -13.06 -33.90 -12.82
CA VAL A 31 -13.80 -33.44 -11.65
C VAL A 31 -14.16 -34.64 -10.82
N TYR A 32 -13.66 -34.68 -9.60
CA TYR A 32 -13.84 -35.83 -8.70
C TYR A 32 -14.03 -35.39 -7.26
N TYR A 33 -14.56 -36.30 -6.46
CA TYR A 33 -14.65 -36.14 -5.02
C TYR A 33 -13.42 -36.74 -4.35
N ASP A 34 -12.74 -35.92 -3.57
CA ASP A 34 -11.63 -36.35 -2.74
C ASP A 34 -12.19 -36.77 -1.37
N ALA A 35 -12.20 -38.06 -1.10
CA ALA A 35 -12.74 -38.64 0.14
C ALA A 35 -11.89 -38.27 1.39
N ASP A 36 -10.59 -37.97 1.22
CA ASP A 36 -9.69 -37.63 2.33
C ASP A 36 -9.91 -36.19 2.82
N SER A 37 -10.13 -35.27 1.92
CA SER A 37 -10.44 -33.88 2.24
C SER A 37 -11.94 -33.60 2.39
N GLY A 38 -12.80 -34.42 1.82
CA GLY A 38 -14.24 -34.21 1.75
C GLY A 38 -14.65 -33.13 0.74
N GLU A 39 -13.77 -32.77 -0.19
CA GLU A 39 -13.96 -31.68 -1.15
C GLU A 39 -14.14 -32.20 -2.59
N ILE A 40 -14.80 -31.41 -3.42
CA ILE A 40 -14.85 -31.64 -4.87
C ILE A 40 -13.68 -30.92 -5.51
N VAL A 41 -12.81 -31.66 -6.16
CA VAL A 41 -11.63 -31.18 -6.85
C VAL A 41 -11.91 -31.11 -8.35
N ALA A 42 -11.47 -30.03 -8.99
CA ALA A 42 -11.56 -29.86 -10.44
C ALA A 42 -10.17 -29.52 -11.00
N GLU A 43 -9.70 -30.33 -11.95
CA GLU A 43 -8.40 -30.22 -12.59
C GLU A 43 -8.57 -30.12 -14.10
N ILE A 44 -7.71 -29.35 -14.77
CA ILE A 44 -7.67 -29.29 -16.22
C ILE A 44 -6.87 -30.50 -16.74
N ALA A 45 -7.54 -31.45 -17.40
CA ALA A 45 -6.91 -32.62 -17.99
C ALA A 45 -6.33 -32.34 -19.39
N ASP A 46 -6.87 -31.35 -20.12
CA ASP A 46 -6.39 -30.91 -21.43
C ASP A 46 -6.41 -29.36 -21.49
N SER A 47 -5.24 -28.76 -21.72
CA SER A 47 -5.04 -27.31 -21.83
C SER A 47 -5.81 -26.66 -22.99
N GLY A 48 -6.29 -27.45 -23.95
CA GLY A 48 -7.16 -27.00 -25.05
C GLY A 48 -8.61 -26.76 -24.66
N ILE A 49 -8.96 -26.78 -23.35
CA ILE A 49 -10.30 -26.50 -22.87
C ILE A 49 -10.66 -25.02 -23.10
N LYS A 50 -11.89 -24.78 -23.55
CA LYS A 50 -12.41 -23.43 -23.80
C LYS A 50 -12.89 -22.77 -22.52
N ASN A 51 -12.83 -21.44 -22.50
CA ASN A 51 -13.47 -20.65 -21.44
C ASN A 51 -14.97 -20.95 -21.41
N GLY A 52 -15.50 -21.15 -20.22
CA GLY A 52 -16.91 -21.43 -20.04
C GLY A 52 -17.25 -21.98 -18.67
N THR A 53 -18.53 -22.20 -18.43
CA THR A 53 -19.03 -22.87 -17.23
C THR A 53 -19.49 -24.26 -17.60
N TYR A 54 -18.88 -25.25 -16.98
CA TYR A 54 -19.16 -26.67 -17.14
C TYR A 54 -19.97 -27.14 -15.95
N SER A 55 -21.01 -27.93 -16.20
CA SER A 55 -21.89 -28.42 -15.14
C SER A 55 -21.78 -29.91 -15.03
N PHE A 56 -21.66 -30.43 -13.81
CA PHE A 56 -21.57 -31.82 -13.48
C PHE A 56 -22.73 -32.21 -12.57
N ALA A 57 -23.46 -33.28 -12.92
CA ALA A 57 -24.45 -33.83 -12.03
C ALA A 57 -23.70 -34.61 -10.91
N CYS A 58 -24.12 -34.38 -9.68
CA CYS A 58 -23.54 -35.02 -8.53
C CYS A 58 -24.51 -36.12 -8.03
N THR A 59 -23.98 -37.32 -7.87
CA THR A 59 -24.74 -38.48 -7.30
C THR A 59 -23.94 -39.03 -6.13
N GLY A 60 -24.54 -38.97 -4.96
CA GLY A 60 -23.97 -39.59 -3.76
C GLY A 60 -24.31 -41.06 -3.67
N ILE A 61 -23.38 -41.88 -3.27
CA ILE A 61 -23.57 -43.34 -3.05
C ILE A 61 -23.49 -43.61 -1.54
N LEU A 62 -24.54 -44.18 -1.01
CA LEU A 62 -24.62 -44.58 0.39
C LEU A 62 -23.92 -45.93 0.64
N GLU A 63 -23.59 -46.23 1.89
CA GLU A 63 -23.08 -47.56 2.32
C GLU A 63 -23.99 -48.71 1.90
N SER A 64 -25.29 -48.47 1.72
CA SER A 64 -26.25 -49.43 1.22
C SER A 64 -26.15 -49.66 -0.29
N GLY A 65 -25.33 -48.93 -1.03
CA GLY A 65 -25.28 -48.90 -2.48
C GLY A 65 -26.42 -48.08 -3.13
N THR A 66 -27.20 -47.35 -2.33
CA THR A 66 -28.31 -46.52 -2.84
C THR A 66 -27.76 -45.20 -3.36
N GLU A 67 -28.12 -44.85 -4.59
CA GLU A 67 -27.77 -43.57 -5.20
C GLU A 67 -28.73 -42.46 -4.75
N ILE A 68 -28.16 -41.32 -4.42
CA ILE A 68 -28.93 -40.11 -4.09
C ILE A 68 -28.48 -38.98 -5.02
N SER A 69 -29.44 -38.38 -5.71
CA SER A 69 -29.15 -37.20 -6.53
C SER A 69 -28.74 -36.03 -5.65
N GLY A 70 -27.50 -35.52 -5.87
CA GLY A 70 -26.85 -34.46 -5.07
C GLY A 70 -26.96 -33.07 -5.64
N GLY A 71 -27.54 -32.87 -6.80
CA GLY A 71 -27.62 -31.55 -7.46
C GLY A 71 -26.56 -31.37 -8.54
N THR A 72 -26.12 -30.13 -8.75
CA THR A 72 -25.21 -29.76 -9.85
C THR A 72 -24.01 -29.00 -9.32
N VAL A 73 -22.83 -29.47 -9.64
CA VAL A 73 -21.56 -28.75 -9.45
C VAL A 73 -21.26 -27.94 -10.73
N ARG A 74 -20.84 -26.69 -10.57
CA ARG A 74 -20.45 -25.82 -11.69
C ARG A 74 -18.98 -25.45 -11.58
N VAL A 75 -18.23 -25.79 -12.61
CA VAL A 75 -16.81 -25.44 -12.75
C VAL A 75 -16.67 -24.37 -13.81
N THR A 76 -16.13 -23.22 -13.45
CA THR A 76 -15.86 -22.14 -14.41
C THR A 76 -14.40 -22.16 -14.83
N VAL A 77 -14.15 -22.41 -16.11
CA VAL A 77 -12.82 -22.31 -16.71
C VAL A 77 -12.65 -20.93 -17.32
N SER A 78 -11.61 -20.24 -16.93
CA SER A 78 -11.23 -18.95 -17.48
C SER A 78 -9.75 -18.94 -17.84
N ASN A 79 -9.46 -18.82 -19.14
CA ASN A 79 -8.12 -18.65 -19.70
C ASN A 79 -7.86 -17.16 -20.03
N THR A 80 -8.65 -16.25 -19.44
CA THR A 80 -8.50 -14.82 -19.69
C THR A 80 -7.26 -14.34 -18.94
N LEU A 81 -6.28 -13.85 -19.68
CA LEU A 81 -5.13 -13.17 -19.08
C LEU A 81 -5.61 -11.91 -18.32
N PRO A 82 -4.99 -11.62 -17.20
CA PRO A 82 -5.28 -10.40 -16.44
C PRO A 82 -4.88 -9.16 -17.23
N ARG A 83 -5.26 -8.00 -16.73
CA ARG A 83 -4.77 -6.72 -17.22
C ARG A 83 -3.97 -6.02 -16.13
N ALA A 84 -2.77 -5.59 -16.45
CA ALA A 84 -1.99 -4.75 -15.55
C ALA A 84 -2.59 -3.34 -15.48
N ARG A 85 -2.49 -2.72 -14.30
CA ARG A 85 -2.88 -1.33 -14.03
C ARG A 85 -1.83 -0.66 -13.17
N LEU A 86 -1.59 0.61 -13.45
CA LEU A 86 -0.72 1.48 -12.66
C LEU A 86 -1.56 2.38 -11.76
N SER A 87 -1.10 2.63 -10.53
CA SER A 87 -1.72 3.61 -9.63
C SER A 87 -1.62 5.04 -10.13
N ALA A 88 -0.66 5.33 -11.02
CA ALA A 88 -0.50 6.60 -11.71
C ALA A 88 -0.01 6.36 -13.14
N ALA A 89 -0.65 7.01 -14.12
CA ALA A 89 -0.22 6.96 -15.52
C ALA A 89 0.92 7.94 -15.84
N MET A 90 1.25 8.82 -14.90
CA MET A 90 2.30 9.81 -15.05
C MET A 90 2.99 10.09 -13.73
N VAL A 91 4.31 10.20 -13.77
CA VAL A 91 5.16 10.65 -12.67
C VAL A 91 5.96 11.88 -13.10
N ARG A 92 6.33 12.71 -12.12
CA ARG A 92 7.12 13.93 -12.36
C ARG A 92 8.33 13.92 -11.46
N LEU A 93 9.51 13.95 -12.03
CA LEU A 93 10.79 13.94 -11.36
C LEU A 93 11.46 15.30 -11.48
N ASN A 94 12.06 15.76 -10.40
CA ASN A 94 12.77 17.03 -10.38
C ASN A 94 14.26 16.83 -10.68
N ARG A 95 14.78 17.45 -11.73
CA ARG A 95 16.19 17.36 -12.10
C ARG A 95 17.14 17.82 -10.98
N GLN A 96 16.73 18.80 -10.17
CA GLN A 96 17.54 19.27 -9.05
C GLN A 96 17.67 18.23 -7.91
N LEU A 97 16.84 17.18 -7.93
CA LEU A 97 16.87 16.07 -6.99
C LEU A 97 17.32 14.76 -7.66
N ALA A 98 17.96 14.85 -8.83
CA ALA A 98 18.42 13.69 -9.60
C ALA A 98 19.34 12.79 -8.77
N GLY A 99 19.09 11.49 -8.85
CA GLY A 99 19.81 10.45 -8.09
C GLY A 99 19.25 10.19 -6.69
N GLU A 100 18.47 11.09 -6.13
CA GLU A 100 17.92 10.98 -4.78
C GLU A 100 16.37 10.91 -4.74
N GLU A 101 15.72 11.52 -5.74
CA GLU A 101 14.27 11.47 -5.84
C GLU A 101 13.83 10.18 -6.55
N SER A 102 12.95 9.42 -5.90
CA SER A 102 12.31 8.26 -6.47
C SER A 102 10.80 8.32 -6.27
N ILE A 103 10.04 7.88 -7.28
CA ILE A 103 8.59 7.88 -7.23
C ILE A 103 8.06 6.46 -7.44
N ALA A 104 7.35 5.96 -6.43
CA ALA A 104 6.74 4.65 -6.46
C ALA A 104 5.37 4.67 -7.17
N VAL A 105 5.17 3.76 -8.11
CA VAL A 105 3.92 3.51 -8.81
C VAL A 105 3.50 2.07 -8.57
N LYS A 106 2.42 1.86 -7.83
CA LYS A 106 1.91 0.52 -7.57
C LYS A 106 1.36 -0.10 -8.85
N VAL A 107 1.72 -1.35 -9.09
CA VAL A 107 1.19 -2.18 -10.18
C VAL A 107 0.19 -3.18 -9.60
N THR A 108 -0.94 -3.35 -10.25
CA THR A 108 -1.98 -4.30 -9.84
C THR A 108 -2.51 -5.03 -11.06
N LEU A 109 -3.04 -6.23 -10.85
CA LEU A 109 -3.77 -6.99 -11.86
C LEU A 109 -5.28 -6.82 -11.68
N THR A 110 -5.98 -6.84 -12.80
CA THR A 110 -7.46 -6.87 -12.83
C THR A 110 -7.90 -8.05 -13.67
N GLY A 111 -8.77 -8.90 -13.14
CA GLY A 111 -9.15 -10.17 -13.77
C GLY A 111 -8.03 -11.20 -13.66
N GLY A 112 -8.29 -12.42 -14.10
CA GLY A 112 -7.30 -13.51 -14.09
C GLY A 112 -6.93 -13.93 -12.68
N ASP A 113 -7.86 -14.63 -11.99
CA ASP A 113 -7.62 -15.11 -10.63
C ASP A 113 -6.39 -16.04 -10.57
N GLY A 114 -5.59 -15.86 -9.51
CA GLY A 114 -4.39 -16.66 -9.26
C GLY A 114 -3.14 -16.23 -10.05
N TYR A 115 -3.19 -15.14 -10.82
CA TYR A 115 -1.99 -14.58 -11.45
C TYR A 115 -1.23 -13.65 -10.50
N ALA A 116 0.11 -13.74 -10.54
CA ALA A 116 1.03 -12.80 -9.91
C ALA A 116 1.83 -12.06 -10.98
N ILE A 117 2.32 -10.86 -10.67
CA ILE A 117 3.23 -10.11 -11.54
C ILE A 117 4.66 -10.50 -11.16
N GLU A 118 5.42 -11.04 -12.13
CA GLU A 118 6.82 -11.39 -11.95
C GLU A 118 7.77 -10.24 -12.35
N GLY A 119 7.32 -9.36 -13.27
CA GLY A 119 8.14 -8.28 -13.78
C GLY A 119 7.58 -7.68 -15.05
N PHE A 120 8.50 -7.14 -15.85
CA PHE A 120 8.24 -6.56 -17.16
C PHE A 120 9.29 -7.05 -18.17
N GLU A 121 8.95 -7.13 -19.47
CA GLU A 121 9.87 -7.63 -20.50
C GLU A 121 11.15 -6.81 -20.60
N GLU A 122 11.00 -5.50 -20.74
CA GLU A 122 12.11 -4.55 -20.83
C GLU A 122 11.75 -3.30 -20.06
N LEU A 123 12.53 -2.98 -19.03
CA LEU A 123 12.38 -1.73 -18.31
C LEU A 123 13.42 -0.72 -18.82
N PRO A 124 13.02 0.53 -19.08
CA PRO A 124 13.98 1.59 -19.37
C PRO A 124 14.79 1.91 -18.11
N ASP A 125 16.01 2.42 -18.27
CA ASP A 125 16.97 2.74 -17.17
C ASP A 125 16.39 3.64 -16.07
N CYS A 126 15.33 4.37 -16.37
CA CYS A 126 14.65 5.24 -15.41
C CYS A 126 13.60 4.51 -14.55
N LEU A 127 13.38 3.22 -14.77
CA LEU A 127 12.40 2.42 -14.05
C LEU A 127 13.03 1.16 -13.46
N ASP A 128 12.66 0.84 -12.25
CA ASP A 128 12.95 -0.42 -11.59
C ASP A 128 11.66 -1.04 -11.07
N TYR A 129 11.60 -2.38 -10.95
CA TYR A 129 10.43 -3.09 -10.47
C TYR A 129 10.80 -4.07 -9.37
N ALA A 130 10.15 -3.92 -8.23
CA ALA A 130 10.24 -4.86 -7.12
C ALA A 130 8.90 -4.91 -6.36
N ASP A 131 8.48 -6.09 -5.94
CA ASP A 131 7.36 -6.32 -5.02
C ASP A 131 6.05 -5.60 -5.39
N GLY A 132 5.71 -5.58 -6.67
CA GLY A 132 4.49 -4.92 -7.15
C GLY A 132 4.59 -3.40 -7.31
N ILE A 133 5.79 -2.85 -7.20
CA ILE A 133 6.07 -1.41 -7.30
C ILE A 133 7.06 -1.14 -8.42
N LEU A 134 6.68 -0.25 -9.35
CA LEU A 134 7.58 0.41 -10.27
C LEU A 134 8.14 1.66 -9.60
N THR A 135 9.46 1.77 -9.56
CA THR A 135 10.15 2.94 -9.02
C THR A 135 10.76 3.73 -10.16
N ALA A 136 10.33 4.99 -10.32
CA ALA A 136 10.85 5.89 -11.35
C ALA A 136 11.92 6.82 -10.76
N THR A 137 13.05 6.96 -11.47
CA THR A 137 14.20 7.79 -11.09
C THR A 137 14.75 8.54 -12.31
N ILE A 138 15.60 9.54 -12.08
CA ILE A 138 16.40 10.17 -13.14
C ILE A 138 17.74 9.43 -13.24
N PRO A 139 17.98 8.63 -14.29
CA PRO A 139 19.18 7.78 -14.38
C PRO A 139 20.46 8.59 -14.67
N ASN A 140 20.35 9.74 -15.31
CA ASN A 140 21.48 10.62 -15.66
C ASN A 140 21.03 12.08 -15.90
N VAL A 141 21.99 12.98 -16.00
CA VAL A 141 21.73 14.44 -16.12
C VAL A 141 21.05 14.84 -17.44
N ASP A 142 21.20 14.05 -18.49
CA ASP A 142 20.65 14.35 -19.82
C ASP A 142 19.24 13.78 -20.01
N PHE A 143 18.75 13.03 -19.04
CA PHE A 143 17.45 12.40 -19.11
C PHE A 143 16.32 13.45 -19.13
N THR A 144 15.49 13.41 -20.16
CA THR A 144 14.40 14.38 -20.38
C THR A 144 13.01 13.82 -20.11
N GLY A 145 12.96 12.52 -19.73
CA GLY A 145 11.71 11.80 -19.58
C GLY A 145 11.24 11.14 -20.87
N GLY A 146 10.07 10.51 -20.82
CA GLY A 146 9.53 9.76 -21.94
C GLY A 146 8.15 9.18 -21.68
N SER A 147 7.62 8.50 -22.67
CA SER A 147 6.39 7.70 -22.52
C SER A 147 6.76 6.26 -22.86
N TYR A 148 6.54 5.36 -21.92
CA TYR A 148 6.98 3.98 -22.01
C TYR A 148 5.76 3.05 -22.01
N VAL A 149 5.76 2.10 -22.95
CA VAL A 149 4.80 1.00 -22.97
C VAL A 149 5.47 -0.17 -22.25
N LEU A 150 4.87 -0.61 -21.15
CA LEU A 150 5.45 -1.63 -20.28
C LEU A 150 4.61 -2.90 -20.36
N ASN A 151 5.20 -3.98 -20.86
CA ASN A 151 4.56 -5.29 -20.99
C ASN A 151 4.86 -6.12 -19.74
N ALA A 152 3.84 -6.32 -18.90
CA ALA A 152 4.01 -7.09 -17.68
C ALA A 152 4.12 -8.59 -17.97
N ILE A 153 5.03 -9.24 -17.26
CA ILE A 153 5.16 -10.70 -17.18
C ILE A 153 4.40 -11.16 -15.97
N VAL A 154 3.48 -12.09 -16.18
CA VAL A 154 2.65 -12.67 -15.12
C VAL A 154 2.89 -14.17 -15.02
N SER A 155 2.69 -14.73 -13.82
CA SER A 155 2.76 -16.16 -13.59
C SER A 155 1.49 -16.70 -12.96
N ARG A 156 1.18 -17.95 -13.25
CA ARG A 156 0.16 -18.73 -12.57
C ARG A 156 0.54 -20.21 -12.62
N ASN A 157 0.54 -20.87 -11.49
CA ASN A 157 0.88 -22.31 -11.36
C ASN A 157 2.25 -22.67 -11.96
N GLY A 158 3.22 -21.75 -11.90
CA GLY A 158 4.57 -21.96 -12.43
C GLY A 158 4.73 -21.68 -13.93
N GLU A 159 3.67 -21.37 -14.65
CA GLU A 159 3.73 -20.93 -16.05
C GLU A 159 3.74 -19.39 -16.12
N THR A 160 4.57 -18.86 -17.00
CA THR A 160 4.72 -17.41 -17.23
C THR A 160 4.14 -17.01 -18.58
N ALA A 161 3.56 -15.82 -18.64
CA ALA A 161 3.07 -15.22 -19.89
C ALA A 161 3.28 -13.70 -19.87
N THR A 162 3.62 -13.15 -21.02
CA THR A 162 3.63 -11.70 -21.22
C THR A 162 2.24 -11.22 -21.58
N LEU A 163 1.78 -10.16 -20.90
CA LEU A 163 0.48 -9.57 -21.20
C LEU A 163 0.52 -8.86 -22.56
N PRO A 164 -0.44 -9.15 -23.47
CA PRO A 164 -0.44 -8.61 -24.83
C PRO A 164 -0.77 -7.10 -24.87
N ALA A 165 -1.37 -6.56 -23.81
CA ALA A 165 -1.67 -5.15 -23.68
C ALA A 165 -0.76 -4.53 -22.63
N GLY A 166 0.23 -3.77 -23.06
CA GLY A 166 1.12 -3.01 -22.19
C GLY A 166 0.39 -1.87 -21.49
N VAL A 167 0.90 -1.48 -20.33
CA VAL A 167 0.49 -0.25 -19.62
C VAL A 167 1.41 0.90 -19.99
N ILE A 168 0.86 2.10 -20.06
CA ILE A 168 1.64 3.29 -20.41
C ILE A 168 1.97 4.07 -19.15
N LEU A 169 3.27 4.29 -18.92
CA LEU A 169 3.77 5.21 -17.88
C LEU A 169 4.50 6.37 -18.56
N ARG A 170 4.07 7.58 -18.25
CA ARG A 170 4.76 8.82 -18.69
C ARG A 170 5.65 9.33 -17.57
N VAL A 171 6.93 9.47 -17.84
CA VAL A 171 7.89 10.12 -16.93
C VAL A 171 8.17 11.52 -17.47
N GLN A 172 7.87 12.55 -16.69
CA GLN A 172 8.17 13.94 -17.00
C GLN A 172 9.29 14.43 -16.08
N VAL A 173 10.26 15.14 -16.67
CA VAL A 173 11.32 15.80 -15.91
C VAL A 173 11.07 17.30 -15.94
N TYR A 174 11.21 17.94 -14.77
CA TYR A 174 11.18 19.39 -14.62
C TYR A 174 12.37 19.85 -13.79
N ASP A 175 12.67 21.15 -13.84
CA ASP A 175 13.79 21.76 -13.14
C ASP A 175 13.29 22.96 -12.33
N ARG A 176 13.10 22.76 -11.04
CA ARG A 176 12.63 23.82 -10.11
C ARG A 176 13.20 23.59 -8.73
N ALA A 177 13.60 24.70 -8.08
CA ALA A 177 14.09 24.62 -6.71
C ALA A 177 13.06 23.96 -5.77
N PRO A 178 13.44 22.92 -5.02
CA PRO A 178 12.58 22.32 -4.02
C PRO A 178 12.34 23.32 -2.88
N SER A 179 11.17 23.27 -2.29
CA SER A 179 10.80 24.08 -1.14
C SER A 179 9.78 23.36 -0.27
N PHE A 180 9.49 23.89 0.91
CA PHE A 180 8.48 23.32 1.79
C PHE A 180 7.74 24.40 2.57
N ARG A 181 6.59 24.01 3.11
CA ARG A 181 5.84 24.75 4.12
C ARG A 181 5.58 23.85 5.31
N LEU A 182 5.59 24.43 6.51
CA LEU A 182 5.31 23.75 7.75
C LEU A 182 3.94 24.19 8.29
N THR A 183 3.07 23.24 8.58
CA THR A 183 1.78 23.50 9.25
C THR A 183 1.89 23.05 10.70
N ALA A 184 1.74 24.01 11.61
CA ALA A 184 1.92 23.79 13.04
C ALA A 184 0.65 23.27 13.72
N LYS A 185 0.82 22.34 14.67
CA LYS A 185 -0.20 21.89 15.64
C LYS A 185 0.44 21.78 17.02
N GLY A 186 -0.25 22.22 18.06
CA GLY A 186 0.27 22.22 19.42
C GLY A 186 0.83 23.59 19.85
N LYS A 187 1.43 23.62 21.00
CA LYS A 187 2.02 24.82 21.61
C LYS A 187 3.09 24.43 22.62
N LEU A 188 4.08 25.27 22.82
CA LEU A 188 5.04 25.13 23.92
C LEU A 188 4.53 25.83 25.16
N ASP A 189 4.74 25.22 26.32
CA ASP A 189 4.29 25.73 27.61
C ASP A 189 5.40 25.57 28.65
N VAL A 190 5.84 26.68 29.24
CA VAL A 190 6.92 26.69 30.24
C VAL A 190 6.62 25.85 31.49
N LEU A 191 5.34 25.64 31.81
CA LEU A 191 4.94 24.77 32.91
C LEU A 191 4.75 23.32 32.53
N ASN A 192 4.88 23.01 31.24
CA ASN A 192 4.82 21.64 30.72
C ASN A 192 6.07 21.36 29.86
N PRO A 193 7.15 20.84 30.45
CA PRO A 193 8.41 20.61 29.75
C PRO A 193 8.35 19.55 28.65
N VAL A 194 7.28 18.75 28.59
CA VAL A 194 7.04 17.78 27.51
C VAL A 194 6.09 18.30 26.44
N SER A 195 5.73 19.60 26.51
CA SER A 195 4.93 20.23 25.46
C SER A 195 5.73 20.35 24.17
N GLU A 196 5.04 20.19 23.05
CA GLU A 196 5.64 20.21 21.70
C GLU A 196 4.77 20.97 20.71
N ILE A 197 5.41 21.40 19.63
CA ILE A 197 4.75 21.81 18.40
C ILE A 197 5.08 20.76 17.34
N ILE A 198 4.04 20.16 16.77
CA ILE A 198 4.17 19.23 15.67
C ILE A 198 4.00 20.01 14.36
N TYR A 199 4.99 19.96 13.51
CA TYR A 199 4.91 20.55 12.17
C TYR A 199 4.78 19.46 11.12
N THR A 200 3.71 19.54 10.34
CA THR A 200 3.53 18.68 9.15
C THR A 200 4.16 19.38 7.94
N PRO A 201 5.22 18.81 7.33
CA PRO A 201 5.83 19.35 6.14
C PRO A 201 4.93 19.15 4.93
N ARG A 202 4.83 20.15 4.07
CA ARG A 202 4.28 20.04 2.72
C ARG A 202 5.36 20.44 1.73
N LEU A 203 5.87 19.47 1.02
CA LEU A 203 6.90 19.67 0.01
C LEU A 203 6.32 20.28 -1.26
N THR A 204 7.09 21.07 -1.96
CA THR A 204 6.80 21.66 -3.27
C THR A 204 8.01 21.44 -4.16
N ASN A 205 7.77 21.00 -5.40
CA ASN A 205 8.80 20.59 -6.36
C ASN A 205 9.71 19.46 -5.83
N ALA A 206 9.19 18.62 -4.97
CA ALA A 206 9.83 17.41 -4.46
C ALA A 206 8.76 16.41 -4.05
N GLN A 207 9.13 15.14 -4.11
CA GLN A 207 8.32 14.04 -3.56
C GLN A 207 9.23 13.21 -2.64
N GLY A 208 8.63 12.61 -1.64
CA GLY A 208 9.37 11.83 -0.66
C GLY A 208 9.04 12.26 0.77
N THR A 209 9.78 11.68 1.70
CA THR A 209 9.60 11.90 3.14
C THR A 209 10.74 12.74 3.68
N VAL A 210 10.44 13.62 4.62
CA VAL A 210 11.47 14.35 5.36
C VAL A 210 12.19 13.37 6.27
N THR A 211 13.52 13.37 6.24
CA THR A 211 14.36 12.42 7.00
C THR A 211 15.09 13.07 8.15
N ASP A 212 15.36 14.39 8.07
CA ASP A 212 16.09 15.10 9.12
C ASP A 212 15.67 16.59 9.18
N ILE A 213 15.94 17.22 10.33
CA ILE A 213 15.73 18.63 10.55
C ILE A 213 16.90 19.23 11.34
N ARG A 214 17.32 20.42 10.92
CA ARG A 214 18.23 21.28 11.67
C ARG A 214 17.64 22.68 11.79
N LEU A 215 17.83 23.30 12.94
CA LEU A 215 17.43 24.68 13.17
C LEU A 215 18.64 25.62 13.01
N LYS A 216 18.41 26.77 12.38
CA LYS A 216 19.36 27.86 12.25
C LYS A 216 18.77 29.16 12.80
N GLY A 217 19.60 30.13 13.08
CA GLY A 217 19.21 31.49 13.55
C GLY A 217 19.59 31.69 15.02
N ALA A 218 19.40 32.91 15.49
CA ALA A 218 19.86 33.34 16.82
C ALA A 218 19.19 32.59 17.96
N ASP A 219 17.94 32.14 17.77
CA ASP A 219 17.17 31.45 18.82
C ASP A 219 17.19 29.91 18.60
N ALA A 220 17.96 29.38 17.66
CA ALA A 220 17.96 27.96 17.31
C ALA A 220 18.31 27.04 18.49
N GLU A 221 19.29 27.44 19.31
CA GLU A 221 19.75 26.66 20.46
C GLU A 221 18.73 26.57 21.60
N LEU A 222 17.71 27.43 21.57
CA LEU A 222 16.63 27.38 22.54
C LEU A 222 15.62 26.26 22.29
N PHE A 223 15.69 25.60 21.14
CA PHE A 223 14.74 24.58 20.74
C PHE A 223 15.47 23.32 20.27
N ALA A 224 14.85 22.17 20.56
CA ALA A 224 15.24 20.91 19.96
C ALA A 224 14.20 20.50 18.91
N ALA A 225 14.64 19.94 17.80
CA ALA A 225 13.75 19.47 16.76
C ALA A 225 14.22 18.10 16.26
N GLU A 226 13.30 17.22 15.99
CA GLU A 226 13.53 15.89 15.44
C GLU A 226 12.45 15.53 14.43
N VAL A 227 12.74 14.57 13.55
CA VAL A 227 11.79 14.03 12.59
C VAL A 227 11.40 12.62 13.02
N VAL A 228 10.09 12.41 13.18
CA VAL A 228 9.50 11.10 13.47
C VAL A 228 8.41 10.87 12.42
N ASP A 229 8.51 9.78 11.66
CA ASP A 229 7.57 9.42 10.59
C ASP A 229 7.32 10.55 9.57
N GLY A 230 8.35 11.31 9.23
CA GLY A 230 8.28 12.43 8.28
C GLY A 230 7.64 13.71 8.83
N VAL A 231 7.32 13.73 10.12
CA VAL A 231 6.73 14.87 10.83
C VAL A 231 7.78 15.47 11.77
N VAL A 232 7.82 16.80 11.86
CA VAL A 232 8.79 17.51 12.71
C VAL A 232 8.20 17.77 14.09
N HIS A 233 8.87 17.29 15.10
CA HIS A 233 8.58 17.54 16.51
C HIS A 233 9.54 18.61 17.04
N LEU A 234 9.00 19.73 17.50
CA LEU A 234 9.77 20.83 18.07
C LEU A 234 9.44 21.00 19.54
N THR A 235 10.45 20.95 20.37
CA THR A 235 10.37 21.04 21.82
C THR A 235 11.26 22.16 22.37
N MET A 236 11.09 22.51 23.62
CA MET A 236 11.98 23.42 24.33
C MET A 236 13.28 22.71 24.69
N ALA A 237 14.43 23.32 24.42
CA ALA A 237 15.71 22.75 24.83
C ALA A 237 15.87 22.75 26.37
N LYS A 238 16.47 21.70 26.90
CA LYS A 238 16.68 21.53 28.34
C LYS A 238 17.62 22.62 28.88
N GLY A 239 17.27 23.18 30.04
CA GLY A 239 18.12 24.17 30.73
C GLY A 239 18.02 25.59 30.22
N CYS A 240 17.18 25.83 29.21
CA CYS A 240 16.93 27.18 28.67
C CYS A 240 15.82 27.90 29.42
N THR A 241 15.90 29.23 29.44
CA THR A 241 14.87 30.09 30.04
C THR A 241 14.06 30.75 28.93
N TYR A 242 12.75 30.76 29.08
CA TYR A 242 11.82 31.28 28.06
C TYR A 242 10.97 32.43 28.62
N SER A 243 10.75 33.45 27.77
CA SER A 243 9.81 34.52 28.04
C SER A 243 8.51 34.32 27.25
N THR A 244 7.38 34.37 27.92
CA THR A 244 6.04 34.27 27.28
C THR A 244 5.67 35.51 26.48
N ARG A 245 6.44 36.62 26.60
CA ARG A 245 6.23 37.88 25.87
C ARG A 245 7.10 37.97 24.61
N THR A 246 8.08 37.06 24.43
CA THR A 246 9.02 37.09 23.32
C THR A 246 8.54 36.16 22.22
N THR A 247 8.74 36.60 20.97
CA THR A 247 8.61 35.75 19.79
C THR A 247 10.02 35.35 19.34
N TYR A 248 10.29 34.06 19.43
CA TYR A 248 11.57 33.48 19.00
C TYR A 248 11.53 33.22 17.50
N LYS A 249 12.67 33.37 16.84
CA LYS A 249 12.78 33.19 15.39
C LYS A 249 13.83 32.12 15.07
N VAL A 250 13.40 31.06 14.39
CA VAL A 250 14.27 30.01 13.91
C VAL A 250 14.05 29.79 12.42
N ILE A 251 15.06 29.29 11.73
CA ILE A 251 15.00 28.91 10.32
C ILE A 251 15.15 27.40 10.24
N PRO A 252 14.12 26.66 9.85
CA PRO A 252 14.21 25.22 9.69
C PRO A 252 14.99 24.89 8.40
N VAL A 253 15.84 23.88 8.48
CA VAL A 253 16.49 23.24 7.35
C VAL A 253 16.07 21.80 7.37
N LEU A 254 15.30 21.38 6.37
CA LEU A 254 14.85 20.00 6.25
C LEU A 254 15.70 19.23 5.25
N THR A 255 15.95 17.97 5.56
CA THR A 255 16.56 17.02 4.62
C THR A 255 15.47 16.15 4.02
N PHE A 256 15.38 16.11 2.72
CA PHE A 256 14.54 15.19 1.96
C PHE A 256 15.16 14.95 0.58
N CYS A 257 14.96 13.77 0.02
CA CYS A 257 15.67 13.34 -1.21
C CYS A 257 17.18 13.64 -1.11
N GLY A 258 17.83 13.28 0.02
CA GLY A 258 19.27 13.49 0.23
C GLY A 258 19.76 14.95 0.27
N GLN A 259 18.88 15.95 0.12
CA GLN A 259 19.26 17.37 0.04
C GLN A 259 18.72 18.17 1.21
N GLU A 260 19.57 19.11 1.70
CA GLU A 260 19.15 20.11 2.67
C GLU A 260 18.46 21.29 1.98
N VAL A 261 17.26 21.57 2.38
CA VAL A 261 16.48 22.72 1.89
C VAL A 261 16.17 23.65 3.05
N THR A 262 16.54 24.93 2.90
CA THR A 262 16.30 25.95 3.92
C THR A 262 14.89 26.51 3.77
N GLY A 263 14.13 26.54 4.85
CA GLY A 263 12.78 27.08 4.90
C GLY A 263 12.68 28.54 5.25
N SER A 264 11.47 29.04 5.34
CA SER A 264 11.18 30.38 5.82
C SER A 264 11.30 30.46 7.34
N THR A 265 11.59 31.64 7.87
CA THR A 265 11.67 31.88 9.32
C THR A 265 10.35 31.49 10.02
N LEU A 266 10.44 30.64 11.02
CA LEU A 266 9.36 30.31 11.92
C LEU A 266 9.35 31.27 13.11
N SER A 267 8.16 31.72 13.47
CA SER A 267 7.94 32.52 14.68
C SER A 267 7.33 31.65 15.75
N ILE A 268 8.09 31.39 16.81
CA ILE A 268 7.68 30.50 17.91
C ILE A 268 7.34 31.35 19.13
N ARG A 269 6.18 31.09 19.70
CA ARG A 269 5.80 31.63 21.01
C ARG A 269 5.68 30.52 22.03
N VAL A 270 6.23 30.78 23.20
CA VAL A 270 6.09 29.91 24.37
C VAL A 270 5.00 30.48 25.25
N THR A 271 4.09 29.67 25.71
CA THR A 271 2.96 30.04 26.57
C THR A 271 3.24 29.65 28.01
N GLN A 272 2.41 30.13 28.90
CA GLN A 272 2.36 29.70 30.30
C GLN A 272 0.92 29.37 30.67
N SER A 273 0.67 28.13 31.01
CA SER A 273 -0.64 27.68 31.45
C SER A 273 -0.96 28.29 32.82
N THR A 274 -2.22 28.64 33.04
CA THR A 274 -2.67 29.08 34.34
C THR A 274 -2.89 27.91 35.29
N VAL A 275 -2.07 27.79 36.29
CA VAL A 275 -2.29 26.80 37.38
C VAL A 275 -3.31 27.39 38.37
N LYS A 276 -4.46 26.75 38.48
CA LYS A 276 -5.44 27.07 39.54
C LYS A 276 -5.30 26.01 40.63
N LEU A 277 -5.01 26.46 41.85
CA LEU A 277 -5.12 25.60 43.00
C LEU A 277 -6.61 25.29 43.25
N ALA A 278 -6.90 24.01 43.47
CA ALA A 278 -8.24 23.63 43.90
C ALA A 278 -8.55 24.36 45.24
N LYS A 279 -9.77 24.90 45.34
CA LYS A 279 -10.22 25.53 46.59
C LYS A 279 -10.17 24.47 47.69
N LEU A 280 -9.28 24.65 48.63
CA LEU A 280 -9.24 23.81 49.82
C LEU A 280 -10.54 24.08 50.62
N SER A 281 -11.32 23.03 50.82
CA SER A 281 -12.48 23.13 51.74
C SER A 281 -11.97 23.16 53.16
N ASN A 282 -12.44 24.12 53.96
CA ASN A 282 -12.19 24.12 55.40
C ASN A 282 -12.75 22.83 56.01
N ARG A 283 -11.88 22.09 56.71
CA ARG A 283 -12.33 20.95 57.53
C ARG A 283 -12.36 21.41 59.01
N THR A 284 -13.49 21.21 59.61
CA THR A 284 -13.64 21.40 61.08
C THR A 284 -13.19 20.09 61.72
N VAL A 285 -12.20 20.18 62.60
CA VAL A 285 -11.76 19.06 63.43
C VAL A 285 -12.38 19.26 64.81
N TYR A 286 -13.16 18.30 65.25
CA TYR A 286 -13.73 18.30 66.60
C TYR A 286 -12.74 17.60 67.52
N GLN A 287 -12.46 18.29 68.68
CA GLN A 287 -11.67 17.70 69.74
C GLN A 287 -12.56 16.72 70.48
N SER A 288 -12.17 15.45 70.56
CA SER A 288 -12.85 14.49 71.42
C SER A 288 -12.54 14.81 72.88
N GLN A 289 -13.55 14.92 73.68
CA GLN A 289 -13.44 15.00 75.16
C GLN A 289 -13.04 13.67 75.76
#